data_6d09a6ebb75bf77036a37d8b9f931d72
#
_entry.id   6d09a6ebb75bf77036a37d8b9f931d72
#
_cell.length_a   1.000
_cell.length_b   1.000
_cell.length_c   1.000
_cell.angle_alpha   90.00
_cell.angle_beta   90.00
_cell.angle_gamma   90.00
#
_symmetry.space_group_name_H-M   'P 1'
#
loop_
_entity.id
_entity.type
_entity.pdbx_description
1 polymer ?
#
loop_
_entity_poly.entity_id
_entity_poly.type
_entity_poly.pdbx_seq_one_letter_code
_entity_poly.pdbx_strand_id
1 'polypeptide(L)'
;MWTPPERIKHAVEETRWPDRATAEASLLFSPIDVGAVSLTSRTWVPAMVPWRATEDGAVTEDVRAWYSRFAQGKPGALVVEATGIRDIASGPLLRIGSDAFLPGLTSLRHDVERASEGETRLFIQLIDFLAVKRRPDPVKFFARFWRPTATERARLAEHLADPAWMEAPEEEVRTCLASQPAAVHAP
;
A
#
# COMPACT_ATOMS: atom_id res chain seq x y z
N MET A 1 17.81 17.13 -14.87
CA MET A 1 18.39 16.34 -13.74
C MET A 1 18.50 17.29 -12.56
N TRP A 2 17.86 16.97 -11.43
CA TRP A 2 17.93 17.82 -10.25
C TRP A 2 19.33 17.76 -9.65
N THR A 3 19.91 18.93 -9.35
CA THR A 3 21.22 19.05 -8.69
C THR A 3 21.01 19.74 -7.35
N PRO A 4 21.41 19.16 -6.22
CA PRO A 4 21.22 19.81 -4.94
C PRO A 4 21.99 21.12 -4.88
N PRO A 5 21.43 22.17 -4.22
CA PRO A 5 22.08 23.48 -4.12
C PRO A 5 23.36 23.45 -3.29
N GLU A 6 23.50 22.46 -2.41
CA GLU A 6 24.72 22.21 -1.65
C GLU A 6 25.45 20.99 -2.20
N ARG A 7 26.74 21.16 -2.45
CA ARG A 7 27.61 20.04 -2.83
C ARG A 7 27.87 19.16 -1.61
N ILE A 8 28.08 17.86 -1.87
CA ILE A 8 28.55 16.92 -0.86
C ILE A 8 29.82 17.48 -0.21
N LYS A 9 29.77 17.73 1.11
CA LYS A 9 30.87 18.36 1.86
C LYS A 9 32.08 17.44 2.09
N HIS A 10 31.90 16.14 1.84
CA HIS A 10 32.95 15.14 2.01
C HIS A 10 33.26 14.50 0.65
N ALA A 11 34.54 14.41 0.31
CA ALA A 11 34.95 13.65 -0.84
C ALA A 11 34.51 12.17 -0.62
N VAL A 12 33.74 11.64 -1.57
CA VAL A 12 33.43 10.22 -1.59
C VAL A 12 34.63 9.54 -2.23
N GLU A 13 35.28 8.63 -1.50
CA GLU A 13 36.35 7.81 -2.08
C GLU A 13 35.82 7.07 -3.29
N GLU A 14 36.66 6.95 -4.34
CA GLU A 14 36.33 6.12 -5.49
C GLU A 14 36.17 4.68 -5.04
N THR A 15 34.92 4.24 -4.93
CA THR A 15 34.57 2.87 -4.61
C THR A 15 34.56 2.05 -5.87
N ARG A 16 35.38 1.00 -5.94
CA ARG A 16 35.27 -0.01 -6.98
C ARG A 16 34.32 -1.10 -6.52
N TRP A 17 33.38 -1.44 -7.40
CA TRP A 17 32.58 -2.62 -7.19
C TRP A 17 33.47 -3.86 -7.13
N PRO A 18 33.27 -4.76 -6.14
CA PRO A 18 34.01 -6.02 -6.10
C PRO A 18 33.70 -6.82 -7.37
N ASP A 19 34.64 -7.64 -7.77
CA ASP A 19 34.37 -8.64 -8.78
C ASP A 19 33.32 -9.67 -8.29
N ARG A 20 32.80 -10.44 -9.22
CA ARG A 20 31.73 -11.39 -8.93
C ARG A 20 32.17 -12.43 -7.89
N ALA A 21 33.37 -12.96 -7.97
CA ALA A 21 33.86 -13.97 -7.04
C ALA A 21 34.00 -13.42 -5.62
N THR A 22 34.51 -12.19 -5.49
CA THR A 22 34.60 -11.48 -4.20
C THR A 22 33.20 -11.20 -3.62
N ALA A 23 32.24 -10.79 -4.46
CA ALA A 23 30.87 -10.55 -4.03
C ALA A 23 30.20 -11.85 -3.54
N GLU A 24 30.29 -12.92 -4.32
CA GLU A 24 29.72 -14.24 -3.97
C GLU A 24 30.34 -14.83 -2.69
N ALA A 25 31.61 -14.57 -2.41
CA ALA A 25 32.29 -15.00 -1.20
C ALA A 25 31.98 -14.11 0.03
N SER A 26 31.27 -13.00 -0.17
CA SER A 26 30.99 -12.07 0.92
C SER A 26 29.94 -12.61 1.89
N LEU A 27 30.03 -12.16 3.15
CA LEU A 27 29.03 -12.51 4.18
C LEU A 27 27.61 -12.09 3.76
N LEU A 28 27.46 -11.00 3.02
CA LEU A 28 26.15 -10.49 2.57
C LEU A 28 25.39 -11.51 1.71
N PHE A 29 26.09 -12.22 0.85
CA PHE A 29 25.49 -13.21 -0.05
C PHE A 29 25.60 -14.65 0.48
N SER A 30 26.07 -14.85 1.71
CA SER A 30 26.07 -16.17 2.34
C SER A 30 24.69 -16.50 2.93
N PRO A 31 24.32 -17.78 2.97
CA PRO A 31 23.05 -18.21 3.58
C PRO A 31 23.03 -17.94 5.09
N ILE A 32 21.83 -17.90 5.65
CA ILE A 32 21.58 -17.73 7.07
C ILE A 32 20.30 -18.44 7.50
N ASP A 33 20.31 -19.07 8.66
CA ASP A 33 19.12 -19.60 9.31
C ASP A 33 18.58 -18.58 10.31
N VAL A 34 17.30 -18.26 10.20
CA VAL A 34 16.57 -17.38 11.10
C VAL A 34 15.43 -18.19 11.73
N GLY A 35 15.70 -18.78 12.88
CA GLY A 35 14.82 -19.75 13.51
C GLY A 35 14.61 -20.97 12.61
N ALA A 36 13.36 -21.24 12.22
CA ALA A 36 13.01 -22.37 11.35
C ALA A 36 13.08 -22.03 9.84
N VAL A 37 13.50 -20.83 9.49
CA VAL A 37 13.54 -20.36 8.10
C VAL A 37 14.96 -20.21 7.62
N SER A 38 15.31 -20.92 6.54
CA SER A 38 16.60 -20.78 5.85
C SER A 38 16.47 -19.75 4.71
N LEU A 39 17.38 -18.78 4.69
CA LEU A 39 17.50 -17.78 3.64
C LEU A 39 18.76 -18.07 2.82
N THR A 40 18.68 -17.91 1.51
CA THR A 40 19.80 -18.14 0.57
C THR A 40 20.88 -17.07 0.65
N SER A 41 20.51 -15.87 1.11
CA SER A 41 21.44 -14.76 1.34
C SER A 41 20.93 -13.89 2.49
N ARG A 42 21.77 -12.98 2.98
CA ARG A 42 21.43 -12.01 4.03
C ARG A 42 20.81 -10.73 3.49
N THR A 43 20.50 -10.70 2.21
CA THR A 43 19.84 -9.55 1.59
C THR A 43 18.35 -9.57 1.92
N TRP A 44 17.82 -8.40 2.22
CA TRP A 44 16.43 -8.25 2.63
C TRP A 44 15.79 -7.03 1.95
N VAL A 45 14.71 -7.24 1.22
CA VAL A 45 13.88 -6.15 0.69
C VAL A 45 12.77 -5.86 1.70
N PRO A 46 12.79 -4.68 2.36
CA PRO A 46 11.81 -4.34 3.38
C PRO A 46 10.42 -4.09 2.79
N ALA A 47 9.42 -4.05 3.66
CA ALA A 47 8.07 -3.64 3.28
C ALA A 47 8.08 -2.18 2.81
N MET A 48 7.61 -1.95 1.60
CA MET A 48 7.49 -0.63 0.99
C MET A 48 6.16 -0.53 0.25
N VAL A 49 5.34 0.46 0.59
CA VAL A 49 4.03 0.66 -0.03
C VAL A 49 4.18 1.39 -1.37
N PRO A 50 3.94 0.73 -2.51
CA PRO A 50 4.01 1.35 -3.83
C PRO A 50 2.75 2.13 -4.22
N TRP A 51 1.67 2.06 -3.43
CA TRP A 51 0.37 2.68 -3.70
C TRP A 51 -0.25 2.19 -5.03
N ARG A 52 -0.22 0.89 -5.28
CA ARG A 52 -0.64 0.27 -6.54
C ARG A 52 -1.76 -0.75 -6.39
N ALA A 53 -2.23 -1.02 -5.17
CA ALA A 53 -3.41 -1.84 -4.95
C ALA A 53 -4.67 -1.12 -5.47
N THR A 54 -5.79 -1.82 -5.55
CA THR A 54 -7.08 -1.17 -5.77
C THR A 54 -7.49 -0.35 -4.53
N GLU A 55 -8.43 0.57 -4.67
CA GLU A 55 -8.93 1.38 -3.55
C GLU A 55 -9.55 0.51 -2.43
N ASP A 56 -10.07 -0.66 -2.77
CA ASP A 56 -10.62 -1.66 -1.85
C ASP A 56 -9.60 -2.70 -1.39
N GLY A 57 -8.33 -2.56 -1.77
CA GLY A 57 -7.22 -3.34 -1.24
C GLY A 57 -6.90 -4.64 -1.95
N ALA A 58 -7.42 -4.87 -3.15
CA ALA A 58 -7.08 -6.05 -3.95
C ALA A 58 -5.73 -5.90 -4.65
N VAL A 59 -5.07 -7.03 -4.90
CA VAL A 59 -3.82 -7.12 -5.65
C VAL A 59 -4.08 -6.81 -7.13
N THR A 60 -3.35 -5.85 -7.67
CA THR A 60 -3.36 -5.50 -9.10
C THR A 60 -2.18 -6.14 -9.84
N GLU A 61 -2.21 -6.07 -11.17
CA GLU A 61 -1.08 -6.47 -12.01
C GLU A 61 0.17 -5.62 -11.72
N ASP A 62 -0.01 -4.33 -11.44
CA ASP A 62 1.09 -3.42 -11.08
C ASP A 62 1.76 -3.81 -9.76
N VAL A 63 0.98 -4.27 -8.77
CA VAL A 63 1.52 -4.84 -7.52
C VAL A 63 2.33 -6.10 -7.82
N ARG A 64 1.78 -7.02 -8.62
CA ARG A 64 2.45 -8.26 -9.00
C ARG A 64 3.78 -8.00 -9.74
N ALA A 65 3.76 -7.08 -10.71
CA ALA A 65 4.95 -6.67 -11.44
C ALA A 65 6.01 -6.04 -10.54
N TRP A 66 5.60 -5.22 -9.56
CA TRP A 66 6.48 -4.60 -8.57
C TRP A 66 7.26 -5.64 -7.78
N TYR A 67 6.59 -6.62 -7.19
CA TYR A 67 7.23 -7.66 -6.39
C TYR A 67 8.03 -8.65 -7.24
N SER A 68 7.55 -9.01 -8.43
CA SER A 68 8.30 -9.86 -9.38
C SER A 68 9.64 -9.24 -9.76
N ARG A 69 9.69 -7.92 -9.93
CA ARG A 69 10.94 -7.22 -10.26
C ARG A 69 12.00 -7.32 -9.17
N PHE A 70 11.60 -7.21 -7.89
CA PHE A 70 12.53 -7.45 -6.77
C PHE A 70 12.94 -8.92 -6.69
N ALA A 71 11.99 -9.83 -6.89
CA ALA A 71 12.24 -11.27 -6.82
C ALA A 71 13.24 -11.76 -7.88
N GLN A 72 13.29 -11.13 -9.07
CA GLN A 72 14.32 -11.41 -10.08
C GLN A 72 15.75 -11.19 -9.58
N GLY A 73 15.95 -10.30 -8.63
CA GLY A 73 17.23 -10.10 -7.94
C GLY A 73 17.59 -11.16 -6.92
N LYS A 74 16.70 -12.13 -6.69
CA LYS A 74 16.87 -13.26 -5.77
C LYS A 74 17.36 -12.84 -4.37
N PRO A 75 16.75 -11.81 -3.71
CA PRO A 75 17.09 -11.51 -2.33
C PRO A 75 16.75 -12.69 -1.42
N GLY A 76 17.46 -12.87 -0.33
CA GLY A 76 17.16 -13.92 0.66
C GLY A 76 15.75 -13.77 1.22
N ALA A 77 15.29 -12.53 1.45
CA ALA A 77 13.94 -12.22 1.90
C ALA A 77 13.33 -11.03 1.17
N LEU A 78 12.01 -11.10 0.95
CA LEU A 78 11.20 -10.02 0.38
C LEU A 78 9.94 -9.87 1.23
N VAL A 79 9.66 -8.66 1.71
CA VAL A 79 8.49 -8.39 2.55
C VAL A 79 7.44 -7.63 1.73
N VAL A 80 6.26 -8.22 1.61
CA VAL A 80 5.10 -7.54 1.05
C VAL A 80 4.72 -6.36 1.94
N GLU A 81 4.31 -5.26 1.31
CA GLU A 81 3.92 -4.00 1.93
C GLU A 81 2.95 -4.15 3.10
N ALA A 82 2.79 -3.07 3.85
CA ALA A 82 1.80 -2.98 4.92
C ALA A 82 0.42 -3.39 4.40
N THR A 83 -0.05 -4.55 4.85
CA THR A 83 -1.30 -5.18 4.42
C THR A 83 -2.30 -5.16 5.57
N GLY A 84 -3.42 -4.47 5.35
CA GLY A 84 -4.44 -4.24 6.37
C GLY A 84 -5.21 -5.52 6.74
N ILE A 85 -5.32 -5.81 8.04
CA ILE A 85 -6.11 -6.93 8.56
C ILE A 85 -7.59 -6.58 8.74
N ARG A 86 -7.98 -5.32 8.54
CA ARG A 86 -9.37 -4.85 8.60
C ARG A 86 -9.79 -4.23 7.28
N ASP A 87 -11.08 -4.29 7.01
CA ASP A 87 -11.71 -3.57 5.90
C ASP A 87 -11.99 -2.12 6.29
N ILE A 88 -10.94 -1.31 6.29
CA ILE A 88 -11.00 0.13 6.59
C ILE A 88 -10.45 0.88 5.38
N ALA A 89 -11.13 1.95 4.98
CA ALA A 89 -10.68 2.84 3.93
C ALA A 89 -9.32 3.47 4.28
N SER A 90 -8.26 2.95 3.69
CA SER A 90 -6.86 3.34 3.93
C SER A 90 -6.14 3.78 2.65
N GLY A 91 -6.86 3.93 1.54
CA GLY A 91 -6.33 4.15 0.21
C GLY A 91 -5.90 2.84 -0.46
N PRO A 92 -5.13 2.92 -1.57
CA PRO A 92 -4.74 1.76 -2.37
C PRO A 92 -3.63 0.94 -1.69
N LEU A 93 -3.94 0.40 -0.52
CA LEU A 93 -3.12 -0.51 0.28
C LEU A 93 -3.71 -1.90 0.24
N LEU A 94 -2.86 -2.92 0.21
CA LEU A 94 -3.31 -4.31 0.25
C LEU A 94 -4.08 -4.61 1.53
N ARG A 95 -5.04 -5.53 1.41
CA ARG A 95 -5.82 -6.07 2.54
C ARG A 95 -5.79 -7.59 2.54
N ILE A 96 -5.98 -8.17 3.73
CA ILE A 96 -6.02 -9.61 3.96
C ILE A 96 -7.15 -10.02 4.93
N GLY A 97 -8.01 -9.07 5.31
CA GLY A 97 -9.05 -9.26 6.31
C GLY A 97 -10.22 -10.16 5.91
N SER A 98 -10.27 -10.65 4.67
CA SER A 98 -11.28 -11.61 4.21
C SER A 98 -10.73 -12.53 3.13
N ASP A 99 -11.42 -13.67 2.90
CA ASP A 99 -11.04 -14.66 1.90
C ASP A 99 -11.10 -14.12 0.46
N ALA A 100 -11.81 -13.01 0.22
CA ALA A 100 -11.88 -12.37 -1.08
C ALA A 100 -10.51 -11.89 -1.59
N PHE A 101 -9.55 -11.63 -0.70
CA PHE A 101 -8.20 -11.20 -1.07
C PHE A 101 -7.24 -12.36 -1.35
N LEU A 102 -7.55 -13.58 -0.92
CA LEU A 102 -6.67 -14.75 -1.06
C LEU A 102 -6.26 -15.07 -2.50
N PRO A 103 -7.13 -15.01 -3.51
CA PRO A 103 -6.73 -15.33 -4.89
C PRO A 103 -5.63 -14.39 -5.40
N GLY A 104 -5.75 -13.09 -5.15
CA GLY A 104 -4.74 -12.09 -5.56
C GLY A 104 -3.41 -12.28 -4.83
N LEU A 105 -3.44 -12.49 -3.52
CA LEU A 105 -2.24 -12.74 -2.70
C LEU A 105 -1.57 -14.08 -3.09
N THR A 106 -2.37 -15.10 -3.43
CA THR A 106 -1.84 -16.37 -3.93
C THR A 106 -1.13 -16.21 -5.27
N SER A 107 -1.72 -15.42 -6.18
CA SER A 107 -1.08 -15.11 -7.47
C SER A 107 0.24 -14.35 -7.27
N LEU A 108 0.25 -13.36 -6.37
CA LEU A 108 1.46 -12.61 -5.99
C LEU A 108 2.56 -13.56 -5.48
N ARG A 109 2.22 -14.47 -4.58
CA ARG A 109 3.14 -15.48 -4.05
C ARG A 109 3.76 -16.33 -5.16
N HIS A 110 2.93 -16.83 -6.07
CA HIS A 110 3.40 -17.65 -7.19
C HIS A 110 4.30 -16.86 -8.15
N ASP A 111 4.01 -15.57 -8.38
CA ASP A 111 4.86 -14.75 -9.23
C ASP A 111 6.24 -14.49 -8.62
N VAL A 112 6.29 -14.23 -7.32
CA VAL A 112 7.56 -14.08 -6.58
C VAL A 112 8.35 -15.39 -6.61
N GLU A 113 7.70 -16.52 -6.33
CA GLU A 113 8.34 -17.85 -6.34
C GLU A 113 8.93 -18.16 -7.74
N ARG A 114 8.16 -17.92 -8.79
CA ARG A 114 8.62 -18.13 -10.18
C ARG A 114 9.74 -17.18 -10.56
N ALA A 115 9.61 -15.87 -10.23
CA ALA A 115 10.59 -14.86 -10.60
C ALA A 115 11.94 -15.03 -9.88
N SER A 116 11.92 -15.56 -8.65
CA SER A 116 13.12 -15.87 -7.87
C SER A 116 13.64 -17.29 -8.05
N GLU A 117 12.98 -18.11 -8.87
CA GLU A 117 13.27 -19.56 -8.99
C GLU A 117 13.21 -20.29 -7.62
N GLY A 118 12.35 -19.82 -6.72
CA GLY A 118 12.18 -20.36 -5.37
C GLY A 118 13.25 -19.93 -4.35
N GLU A 119 14.22 -19.10 -4.73
CA GLU A 119 15.32 -18.71 -3.85
C GLU A 119 14.94 -17.63 -2.81
N THR A 120 13.90 -16.83 -3.07
CA THR A 120 13.45 -15.76 -2.17
C THR A 120 12.36 -16.22 -1.22
N ARG A 121 12.53 -15.99 0.06
CA ARG A 121 11.47 -16.18 1.06
C ARG A 121 10.57 -14.96 1.11
N LEU A 122 9.27 -15.18 0.95
CA LEU A 122 8.27 -14.13 0.97
C LEU A 122 7.64 -14.00 2.35
N PHE A 123 7.66 -12.79 2.88
CA PHE A 123 7.00 -12.37 4.11
C PHE A 123 5.93 -11.33 3.79
N ILE A 124 5.05 -11.05 4.73
CA ILE A 124 4.03 -10.01 4.62
C ILE A 124 4.02 -9.18 5.91
N GLN A 125 4.02 -7.86 5.77
CA GLN A 125 3.83 -6.97 6.90
C GLN A 125 2.34 -6.80 7.17
N LEU A 126 1.86 -7.33 8.30
CA LEU A 126 0.50 -7.12 8.74
C LEU A 126 0.38 -5.82 9.51
N ILE A 127 -0.67 -5.06 9.22
CA ILE A 127 -0.96 -3.81 9.91
C ILE A 127 -2.41 -3.73 10.32
N ASP A 128 -2.65 -3.35 11.57
CA ASP A 128 -3.98 -2.96 12.03
C ASP A 128 -4.12 -1.45 11.86
N PHE A 129 -4.80 -1.04 10.81
CA PHE A 129 -5.25 0.34 10.69
C PHE A 129 -6.38 0.55 11.70
N LEU A 130 -6.03 1.06 12.86
CA LEU A 130 -7.03 1.49 13.81
C LEU A 130 -7.93 2.51 13.12
N ALA A 131 -9.24 2.42 13.37
CA ALA A 131 -10.20 3.47 13.02
C ALA A 131 -9.93 4.73 13.88
N VAL A 132 -8.69 5.21 13.81
CA VAL A 132 -8.35 6.49 14.44
C VAL A 132 -9.11 7.53 13.65
N LYS A 133 -9.99 8.28 14.32
CA LYS A 133 -10.62 9.48 13.77
C LYS A 133 -9.52 10.49 13.43
N ARG A 134 -8.79 10.25 12.33
CA ARG A 134 -8.09 11.35 11.66
C ARG A 134 -9.20 12.31 11.30
N ARG A 135 -9.03 13.58 11.61
CA ARG A 135 -9.88 14.60 10.99
C ARG A 135 -9.35 14.77 9.56
N PRO A 136 -9.89 14.06 8.56
CA PRO A 136 -9.47 14.27 7.19
C PRO A 136 -9.86 15.71 6.83
N ASP A 137 -9.12 16.29 5.92
CA ASP A 137 -9.58 17.50 5.24
C ASP A 137 -10.99 17.21 4.68
N PRO A 138 -12.04 17.92 5.14
CA PRO A 138 -13.42 17.61 4.76
C PRO A 138 -13.60 17.60 3.24
N VAL A 139 -12.99 18.55 2.53
CA VAL A 139 -13.09 18.66 1.07
C VAL A 139 -12.53 17.40 0.38
N LYS A 140 -11.36 16.93 0.81
CA LYS A 140 -10.77 15.71 0.24
C LYS A 140 -11.56 14.46 0.62
N PHE A 141 -12.06 14.41 1.84
CA PHE A 141 -12.85 13.28 2.32
C PHE A 141 -14.14 13.14 1.51
N PHE A 142 -14.91 14.21 1.39
CA PHE A 142 -16.16 14.19 0.64
C PHE A 142 -15.94 13.98 -0.86
N ALA A 143 -14.90 14.57 -1.45
CA ALA A 143 -14.62 14.42 -2.88
C ALA A 143 -14.17 13.01 -3.28
N ARG A 144 -13.46 12.28 -2.42
CA ARG A 144 -12.76 11.04 -2.81
C ARG A 144 -13.23 9.77 -2.13
N PHE A 145 -13.66 9.85 -0.87
CA PHE A 145 -13.80 8.66 -0.04
C PHE A 145 -15.22 8.44 0.47
N TRP A 146 -16.02 9.48 0.54
CA TRP A 146 -17.32 9.37 1.14
C TRP A 146 -18.41 9.11 0.10
N ARG A 147 -19.32 8.17 0.40
CA ARG A 147 -20.50 7.88 -0.40
C ARG A 147 -21.76 8.20 0.41
N PRO A 148 -22.64 9.08 -0.09
CA PRO A 148 -23.85 9.45 0.63
C PRO A 148 -24.80 8.25 0.73
N THR A 149 -25.20 7.95 1.95
CA THR A 149 -26.26 6.98 2.23
C THR A 149 -27.63 7.61 2.08
N ALA A 150 -28.69 6.79 2.01
CA ALA A 150 -30.08 7.29 1.97
C ALA A 150 -30.41 8.17 3.19
N THR A 151 -29.89 7.86 4.36
CA THR A 151 -30.09 8.64 5.59
C THR A 151 -29.47 10.03 5.48
N GLU A 152 -28.27 10.13 4.94
CA GLU A 152 -27.58 11.42 4.78
C GLU A 152 -28.24 12.28 3.70
N ARG A 153 -28.76 11.67 2.63
CA ARG A 153 -29.54 12.36 1.62
C ARG A 153 -30.85 12.92 2.22
N ALA A 154 -31.53 12.14 3.05
CA ALA A 154 -32.74 12.59 3.72
C ALA A 154 -32.48 13.79 4.66
N ARG A 155 -31.40 13.74 5.43
CA ARG A 155 -30.99 14.86 6.28
C ARG A 155 -30.65 16.12 5.49
N LEU A 156 -29.98 15.96 4.35
CA LEU A 156 -29.65 17.08 3.48
C LEU A 156 -30.91 17.69 2.88
N ALA A 157 -31.83 16.85 2.39
CA ALA A 157 -33.12 17.27 1.85
C ALA A 157 -33.96 18.03 2.89
N GLU A 158 -33.97 17.55 4.15
CA GLU A 158 -34.64 18.21 5.27
C GLU A 158 -33.98 19.55 5.60
N HIS A 159 -32.64 19.56 5.74
CA HIS A 159 -31.88 20.76 6.08
C HIS A 159 -32.03 21.89 5.06
N LEU A 160 -32.05 21.55 3.78
CA LEU A 160 -32.20 22.50 2.67
C LEU A 160 -33.65 22.73 2.25
N ALA A 161 -34.59 22.03 2.92
CA ALA A 161 -36.03 22.06 2.58
C ALA A 161 -36.32 21.76 1.09
N ASP A 162 -35.52 20.88 0.48
CA ASP A 162 -35.64 20.51 -0.94
C ASP A 162 -35.53 18.98 -1.10
N PRO A 163 -36.65 18.28 -1.41
CA PRO A 163 -36.65 16.83 -1.58
C PRO A 163 -35.86 16.34 -2.79
N ALA A 164 -35.50 17.21 -3.74
CA ALA A 164 -34.72 16.82 -4.92
C ALA A 164 -33.35 16.22 -4.53
N TRP A 165 -32.82 16.51 -3.33
CA TRP A 165 -31.56 15.97 -2.84
C TRP A 165 -31.58 14.46 -2.56
N MET A 166 -32.76 13.86 -2.46
CA MET A 166 -32.90 12.42 -2.34
C MET A 166 -32.38 11.67 -3.56
N GLU A 167 -32.62 12.25 -4.77
CA GLU A 167 -32.29 11.66 -6.06
C GLU A 167 -31.13 12.38 -6.78
N ALA A 168 -30.56 13.41 -6.17
CA ALA A 168 -29.48 14.19 -6.78
C ALA A 168 -28.25 13.31 -7.07
N PRO A 169 -27.48 13.62 -8.13
CA PRO A 169 -26.23 12.94 -8.43
C PRO A 169 -25.26 12.93 -7.24
N GLU A 170 -24.55 11.83 -7.07
CA GLU A 170 -23.64 11.63 -5.93
C GLU A 170 -22.62 12.77 -5.79
N GLU A 171 -22.07 13.24 -6.90
CA GLU A 171 -21.07 14.32 -6.94
C GLU A 171 -21.65 15.66 -6.45
N GLU A 172 -22.91 15.96 -6.79
CA GLU A 172 -23.59 17.16 -6.31
C GLU A 172 -23.86 17.09 -4.80
N VAL A 173 -24.32 15.94 -4.32
CA VAL A 173 -24.53 15.70 -2.88
C VAL A 173 -23.23 15.85 -2.11
N ARG A 174 -22.13 15.29 -2.60
CA ARG A 174 -20.80 15.43 -2.00
C ARG A 174 -20.36 16.89 -1.91
N THR A 175 -20.48 17.63 -2.99
CA THR A 175 -20.09 19.04 -3.07
C THR A 175 -20.93 19.88 -2.13
N CYS A 176 -22.24 19.65 -2.10
CA CYS A 176 -23.15 20.36 -1.22
C CYS A 176 -22.81 20.08 0.26
N LEU A 177 -22.67 18.83 0.64
CA LEU A 177 -22.36 18.45 2.04
C LEU A 177 -21.01 18.98 2.49
N ALA A 178 -19.98 19.02 1.62
CA ALA A 178 -18.67 19.58 1.97
C ALA A 178 -18.75 21.06 2.40
N SER A 179 -19.77 21.79 1.95
CA SER A 179 -20.01 23.19 2.29
C SER A 179 -20.91 23.40 3.51
N GLN A 180 -21.56 22.32 4.03
CA GLN A 180 -22.49 22.43 5.14
C GLN A 180 -21.78 22.46 6.50
N PRO A 181 -22.41 23.05 7.53
CA PRO A 181 -21.92 23.01 8.91
C PRO A 181 -21.76 21.56 9.40
N ALA A 182 -20.82 21.35 10.31
CA ALA A 182 -20.52 20.03 10.88
C ALA A 182 -21.73 19.31 11.49
N ALA A 183 -22.75 20.05 11.94
CA ALA A 183 -23.97 19.48 12.49
C ALA A 183 -24.80 18.67 11.46
N VAL A 184 -24.67 18.97 10.17
CA VAL A 184 -25.35 18.22 9.08
C VAL A 184 -24.64 16.88 8.81
N HIS A 185 -23.39 16.76 9.20
CA HIS A 185 -22.53 15.58 8.99
C HIS A 185 -22.53 14.64 10.22
N ALA A 186 -23.08 15.05 11.35
CA ALA A 186 -23.08 14.24 12.56
C ALA A 186 -24.03 13.04 12.42
N PRO A 187 -23.61 11.83 12.89
CA PRO A 187 -24.47 10.66 12.90
C PRO A 187 -25.70 10.82 13.81
#